data_e808279b046c36ab4661e0e35e24430f
#
_entry.id   e808279b046c36ab4661e0e35e24430f
#
_cell.length_a   1.000
_cell.length_b   1.000
_cell.length_c   1.000
_cell.angle_alpha   90.00
_cell.angle_beta   90.00
_cell.angle_gamma   90.00
#
_symmetry.space_group_name_H-M   'P 1'
#
loop_
_entity.id
_entity.type
_entity.pdbx_description
1 polymer ?
#
loop_
_entity_poly.entity_id
_entity_poly.type
_entity_poly.pdbx_seq_one_letter_code
_entity_poly.pdbx_strand_id
1 'polypeptide(L)'
;EILGDKPIGNYTNMDGRDYRNTISQLPRNRRRVKKYREKTLKEVLSMKVPVGDRITVDTQMKLTSRMTALWNYLLDEYPEYVNENVFKSKSVRRSAKKQKDRRESFTEKDLQKIFNHKNYLPAIFENTTYSSHSMRLPYYFIPLLAIFTGCRLEEICMMRTKDIVRVKNIWIYRIREEGQYGEEETRVKNPYSERDIPIHSVLVEILGFVRYVKHIKKLGHERVFHELPKSGNVYHKNVGRFFNDRYLKKIGLKDGVRKVSFHSIRHSVETHLTNQNVNPRFIDFLQGHSQKGIGGSVYMKGIQPEVLL
;
A
#
# COMPACT_ATOMS: atom_id res chain seq x y z
N GLU A 1 -3.93 -22.72 -18.56
CA GLU A 1 -5.18 -23.36 -18.14
C GLU A 1 -6.44 -22.74 -18.80
N ILE A 2 -6.55 -21.40 -18.97
CA ILE A 2 -7.76 -20.75 -19.53
C ILE A 2 -7.80 -20.86 -21.05
N LEU A 3 -6.67 -20.63 -21.70
CA LEU A 3 -6.58 -20.49 -23.16
C LEU A 3 -6.09 -21.75 -23.87
N GLY A 4 -5.78 -22.82 -23.12
CA GLY A 4 -5.12 -24.00 -23.63
C GLY A 4 -3.65 -23.76 -23.96
N ASP A 5 -3.03 -24.74 -24.58
CA ASP A 5 -1.66 -24.70 -25.06
C ASP A 5 -1.68 -24.82 -26.58
N LYS A 6 -1.34 -23.73 -27.26
CA LYS A 6 -1.29 -23.64 -28.72
C LYS A 6 -0.21 -22.65 -29.17
N PRO A 7 0.32 -22.79 -30.39
CA PRO A 7 1.27 -21.85 -30.94
C PRO A 7 0.79 -20.41 -30.82
N ILE A 8 1.71 -19.47 -30.54
CA ILE A 8 1.38 -18.08 -30.19
C ILE A 8 0.57 -17.38 -31.29
N GLY A 9 0.87 -17.64 -32.54
CA GLY A 9 0.17 -17.08 -33.70
C GLY A 9 -1.27 -17.59 -33.91
N ASN A 10 -1.65 -18.66 -33.19
CA ASN A 10 -2.98 -19.27 -33.31
C ASN A 10 -4.00 -18.72 -32.32
N TYR A 11 -3.62 -17.74 -31.51
CA TYR A 11 -4.58 -17.05 -30.65
C TYR A 11 -5.35 -16.00 -31.43
N THR A 12 -6.67 -16.00 -31.22
CA THR A 12 -7.63 -15.15 -31.92
C THR A 12 -8.32 -14.17 -30.98
N ASN A 13 -9.02 -13.20 -31.54
CA ASN A 13 -9.89 -12.29 -30.76
C ASN A 13 -10.97 -13.04 -29.97
N MET A 14 -11.36 -14.25 -30.39
CA MET A 14 -12.25 -15.13 -29.63
C MET A 14 -11.61 -15.58 -28.33
N ASP A 15 -10.34 -16.01 -28.38
CA ASP A 15 -9.58 -16.40 -27.17
C ASP A 15 -9.48 -15.24 -26.18
N GLY A 16 -9.23 -14.03 -26.66
CA GLY A 16 -9.22 -12.83 -25.83
C GLY A 16 -10.58 -12.55 -25.17
N ARG A 17 -11.69 -12.85 -25.86
CA ARG A 17 -13.04 -12.75 -25.33
C ARG A 17 -13.32 -13.84 -24.30
N ASP A 18 -12.96 -15.08 -24.61
CA ASP A 18 -13.17 -16.24 -23.73
C ASP A 18 -12.35 -16.11 -22.45
N TYR A 19 -11.11 -15.59 -22.54
CA TYR A 19 -10.32 -15.23 -21.38
C TYR A 19 -11.05 -14.25 -20.46
N ARG A 20 -11.58 -13.15 -21.00
CA ARG A 20 -12.30 -12.14 -20.20
C ARG A 20 -13.56 -12.73 -19.57
N ASN A 21 -14.31 -13.53 -20.30
CA ASN A 21 -15.50 -14.21 -19.80
C ASN A 21 -15.15 -15.17 -18.66
N THR A 22 -14.11 -15.97 -18.85
CA THR A 22 -13.65 -16.94 -17.84
C THR A 22 -13.17 -16.28 -16.57
N ILE A 23 -12.29 -15.25 -16.67
CA ILE A 23 -11.82 -14.56 -15.47
C ILE A 23 -12.95 -13.86 -14.71
N SER A 24 -14.00 -13.42 -15.40
CA SER A 24 -15.16 -12.78 -14.75
C SER A 24 -15.92 -13.72 -13.80
N GLN A 25 -15.78 -15.01 -13.98
CA GLN A 25 -16.44 -16.05 -13.18
C GLN A 25 -15.59 -16.60 -12.05
N LEU A 26 -14.29 -16.23 -12.00
CA LEU A 26 -13.37 -16.74 -10.99
C LEU A 26 -13.66 -16.21 -9.58
N PRO A 27 -13.52 -17.04 -8.53
CA PRO A 27 -13.67 -16.60 -7.16
C PRO A 27 -12.47 -15.75 -6.72
N ARG A 28 -12.72 -14.73 -5.90
CA ARG A 28 -11.65 -13.98 -5.23
C ARG A 28 -10.94 -14.88 -4.21
N ASN A 29 -9.64 -14.66 -4.08
CA ASN A 29 -8.79 -15.38 -3.13
C ASN A 29 -8.86 -16.92 -3.26
N ARG A 30 -9.03 -17.47 -4.48
CA ARG A 30 -9.16 -18.89 -4.77
C ARG A 30 -8.22 -19.76 -3.91
N ARG A 31 -6.93 -19.45 -3.90
CA ARG A 31 -5.91 -20.23 -3.17
C ARG A 31 -6.04 -20.17 -1.65
N ARG A 32 -6.83 -19.26 -1.07
CA ARG A 32 -7.00 -19.08 0.38
C ARG A 32 -8.35 -19.59 0.89
N VAL A 33 -9.36 -19.59 0.04
CA VAL A 33 -10.71 -20.05 0.40
C VAL A 33 -10.75 -21.56 0.34
N LYS A 34 -11.01 -22.24 1.48
CA LYS A 34 -11.04 -23.71 1.61
C LYS A 34 -11.86 -24.39 0.52
N LYS A 35 -13.01 -23.82 0.17
CA LYS A 35 -13.93 -24.33 -0.88
C LYS A 35 -13.28 -24.43 -2.26
N TYR A 36 -12.26 -23.59 -2.57
CA TYR A 36 -11.69 -23.45 -3.92
C TYR A 36 -10.21 -23.79 -4.03
N ARG A 37 -9.45 -23.79 -2.90
CA ARG A 37 -7.98 -23.85 -2.91
C ARG A 37 -7.39 -25.13 -3.49
N GLU A 38 -8.10 -26.25 -3.33
CA GLU A 38 -7.65 -27.58 -3.75
C GLU A 38 -8.24 -28.01 -5.08
N LYS A 39 -9.06 -27.15 -5.70
CA LYS A 39 -9.75 -27.45 -6.96
C LYS A 39 -9.00 -26.93 -8.18
N THR A 40 -9.06 -27.68 -9.25
CA THR A 40 -8.59 -27.25 -10.58
C THR A 40 -9.41 -26.05 -11.09
N LEU A 41 -8.90 -25.35 -12.10
CA LEU A 41 -9.64 -24.26 -12.70
C LEU A 41 -10.98 -24.73 -13.30
N LYS A 42 -10.95 -25.88 -13.99
CA LYS A 42 -12.13 -26.48 -14.62
C LYS A 42 -13.22 -26.81 -13.60
N GLU A 43 -12.85 -27.42 -12.48
CA GLU A 43 -13.78 -27.69 -11.38
C GLU A 43 -14.36 -26.42 -10.76
N VAL A 44 -13.52 -25.37 -10.56
CA VAL A 44 -14.00 -24.10 -10.01
C VAL A 44 -15.00 -23.42 -10.94
N LEU A 45 -14.77 -23.45 -12.24
CA LEU A 45 -15.68 -22.87 -13.23
C LEU A 45 -17.01 -23.61 -13.29
N SER A 46 -17.00 -24.96 -13.14
CA SER A 46 -18.23 -25.75 -13.07
C SER A 46 -19.07 -25.52 -11.82
N MET A 47 -18.47 -24.95 -10.74
CA MET A 47 -19.17 -24.71 -9.47
C MET A 47 -20.15 -23.52 -9.48
N LYS A 48 -20.31 -22.79 -10.57
CA LYS A 48 -21.17 -21.59 -10.66
C LYS A 48 -20.94 -20.63 -9.48
N VAL A 49 -19.73 -20.06 -9.39
CA VAL A 49 -19.33 -19.14 -8.33
C VAL A 49 -20.35 -18.01 -8.16
N PRO A 50 -20.90 -17.77 -6.95
CA PRO A 50 -21.84 -16.67 -6.72
C PRO A 50 -21.22 -15.32 -7.08
N VAL A 51 -22.00 -14.39 -7.61
CA VAL A 51 -21.53 -13.06 -8.07
C VAL A 51 -20.78 -12.32 -6.95
N GLY A 52 -21.26 -12.40 -5.70
CA GLY A 52 -20.64 -11.79 -4.54
C GLY A 52 -19.24 -12.34 -4.20
N ASP A 53 -18.93 -13.56 -4.61
CA ASP A 53 -17.64 -14.23 -4.39
C ASP A 53 -16.66 -14.07 -5.53
N ARG A 54 -17.09 -13.56 -6.69
CA ARG A 54 -16.24 -13.39 -7.87
C ARG A 54 -15.22 -12.28 -7.69
N ILE A 55 -14.15 -12.33 -8.47
CA ILE A 55 -13.16 -11.25 -8.53
C ILE A 55 -13.83 -9.96 -9.02
N THR A 56 -13.37 -8.84 -8.45
CA THR A 56 -13.92 -7.53 -8.79
C THR A 56 -13.55 -7.13 -10.22
N VAL A 57 -14.35 -6.23 -10.83
CA VAL A 57 -14.07 -5.64 -12.15
C VAL A 57 -12.66 -5.04 -12.21
N ASP A 58 -12.21 -4.35 -11.16
CA ASP A 58 -10.84 -3.82 -11.08
C ASP A 58 -9.78 -4.92 -11.16
N THR A 59 -10.03 -6.10 -10.58
CA THR A 59 -9.12 -7.25 -10.65
C THR A 59 -9.14 -7.85 -12.06
N GLN A 60 -10.32 -7.98 -12.67
CA GLN A 60 -10.46 -8.43 -14.06
C GLN A 60 -9.70 -7.52 -15.02
N MET A 61 -9.85 -6.20 -14.86
CA MET A 61 -9.13 -5.20 -15.67
C MET A 61 -7.60 -5.32 -15.51
N LYS A 62 -7.10 -5.52 -14.28
CA LYS A 62 -5.66 -5.74 -14.04
C LYS A 62 -5.15 -6.99 -14.73
N LEU A 63 -5.89 -8.08 -14.68
CA LEU A 63 -5.52 -9.32 -15.35
C LEU A 63 -5.52 -9.15 -16.88
N THR A 64 -6.55 -8.53 -17.43
CA THR A 64 -6.62 -8.22 -18.88
C THR A 64 -5.49 -7.30 -19.31
N SER A 65 -5.18 -6.24 -18.53
CA SER A 65 -4.07 -5.33 -18.85
C SER A 65 -2.71 -6.02 -18.86
N ARG A 66 -2.50 -7.03 -18.01
CA ARG A 66 -1.26 -7.83 -18.04
C ARG A 66 -1.15 -8.66 -19.31
N MET A 67 -2.24 -9.26 -19.76
CA MET A 67 -2.28 -9.98 -21.03
C MET A 67 -2.09 -9.02 -22.22
N THR A 68 -2.71 -7.84 -22.17
CA THR A 68 -2.51 -6.81 -23.20
C THR A 68 -1.04 -6.37 -23.26
N ALA A 69 -0.39 -6.17 -22.11
CA ALA A 69 1.04 -5.79 -22.07
C ALA A 69 1.94 -6.90 -22.61
N LEU A 70 1.67 -8.16 -22.24
CA LEU A 70 2.40 -9.31 -22.80
C LEU A 70 2.24 -9.39 -24.31
N TRP A 71 1.03 -9.23 -24.84
CA TRP A 71 0.80 -9.28 -26.28
C TRP A 71 1.40 -8.10 -27.05
N ASN A 72 1.45 -6.90 -26.46
CA ASN A 72 2.19 -5.79 -27.05
C ASN A 72 3.69 -6.11 -27.14
N TYR A 73 4.27 -6.66 -26.07
CA TYR A 73 5.66 -7.08 -26.08
C TYR A 73 5.92 -8.12 -27.18
N LEU A 74 5.03 -9.13 -27.34
CA LEU A 74 5.15 -10.15 -28.37
C LEU A 74 5.00 -9.58 -29.79
N LEU A 75 4.15 -8.58 -29.99
CA LEU A 75 4.02 -7.86 -31.27
C LEU A 75 5.30 -7.08 -31.62
N ASP A 76 5.95 -6.48 -30.61
CA ASP A 76 7.16 -5.70 -30.80
C ASP A 76 8.40 -6.59 -31.06
N GLU A 77 8.51 -7.72 -30.33
CA GLU A 77 9.70 -8.58 -30.36
C GLU A 77 9.59 -9.75 -31.36
N TYR A 78 8.36 -10.18 -31.69
CA TYR A 78 8.09 -11.36 -32.52
C TYR A 78 6.99 -11.12 -33.54
N PRO A 79 7.12 -10.08 -34.40
CA PRO A 79 6.08 -9.70 -35.37
C PRO A 79 5.79 -10.78 -36.40
N GLU A 80 6.74 -11.69 -36.66
CA GLU A 80 6.58 -12.81 -37.57
C GLU A 80 5.59 -13.89 -37.05
N TYR A 81 5.35 -13.95 -35.74
CA TYR A 81 4.44 -14.90 -35.11
C TYR A 81 3.14 -14.29 -34.61
N VAL A 82 3.12 -12.99 -34.33
CA VAL A 82 1.96 -12.29 -33.72
C VAL A 82 1.62 -11.04 -34.55
N ASN A 83 0.44 -11.03 -35.18
CA ASN A 83 0.01 -9.95 -36.06
C ASN A 83 -0.88 -8.91 -35.37
N GLU A 84 -1.56 -9.28 -34.29
CA GLU A 84 -2.47 -8.38 -33.57
C GLU A 84 -2.52 -8.69 -32.06
N ASN A 85 -2.90 -7.67 -31.27
CA ASN A 85 -3.12 -7.87 -29.85
C ASN A 85 -4.57 -8.34 -29.59
N VAL A 86 -4.77 -9.65 -29.50
CA VAL A 86 -6.07 -10.30 -29.24
C VAL A 86 -6.67 -9.98 -27.86
N PHE A 87 -5.87 -9.44 -26.93
CA PHE A 87 -6.30 -8.99 -25.60
C PHE A 87 -6.57 -7.50 -25.52
N LYS A 88 -6.35 -6.73 -26.62
CA LYS A 88 -6.63 -5.30 -26.66
C LYS A 88 -8.12 -5.08 -26.44
N SER A 89 -8.47 -4.66 -25.23
CA SER A 89 -9.86 -4.42 -24.84
C SER A 89 -10.35 -3.10 -25.45
N LYS A 90 -11.39 -3.14 -26.25
CA LYS A 90 -12.26 -1.98 -26.43
C LYS A 90 -12.92 -1.77 -25.06
N SER A 91 -12.40 -0.82 -24.32
CA SER A 91 -12.73 -0.43 -22.94
C SER A 91 -13.93 -1.15 -22.30
N VAL A 92 -13.66 -1.99 -21.29
CA VAL A 92 -14.66 -2.21 -20.24
C VAL A 92 -14.90 -0.81 -19.63
N ARG A 93 -16.02 -0.17 -19.96
CA ARG A 93 -16.39 1.10 -19.36
C ARG A 93 -16.37 0.89 -17.85
N ARG A 94 -15.43 1.57 -17.17
CA ARG A 94 -15.51 1.69 -15.72
C ARG A 94 -16.87 2.29 -15.43
N SER A 95 -17.78 1.51 -14.86
CA SER A 95 -18.87 2.14 -14.12
C SER A 95 -18.18 3.07 -13.13
N ALA A 96 -18.52 4.36 -13.16
CA ALA A 96 -17.94 5.31 -12.23
C ALA A 96 -18.05 4.67 -10.83
N LYS A 97 -16.93 4.37 -10.19
CA LYS A 97 -16.91 3.74 -8.87
C LYS A 97 -17.76 4.65 -8.01
N LYS A 98 -18.91 4.17 -7.56
CA LYS A 98 -19.77 4.94 -6.66
C LYS A 98 -18.87 5.40 -5.52
N GLN A 99 -18.97 6.66 -5.13
CA GLN A 99 -18.16 7.27 -4.07
C GLN A 99 -18.13 6.38 -2.80
N LYS A 100 -19.23 5.65 -2.58
CA LYS A 100 -19.43 4.63 -1.54
C LYS A 100 -18.46 3.43 -1.58
N ASP A 101 -17.75 3.19 -2.70
CA ASP A 101 -16.81 2.07 -2.85
C ASP A 101 -15.36 2.44 -2.58
N ARG A 102 -15.07 3.71 -2.32
CA ARG A 102 -13.74 4.20 -1.96
C ARG A 102 -13.46 3.90 -0.47
N ARG A 103 -12.19 3.76 -0.12
CA ARG A 103 -11.80 3.74 1.30
C ARG A 103 -12.11 5.09 1.90
N GLU A 104 -12.70 5.07 3.09
CA GLU A 104 -13.07 6.26 3.83
C GLU A 104 -11.87 6.79 4.61
N SER A 105 -11.82 8.11 4.78
CA SER A 105 -10.94 8.76 5.77
C SER A 105 -11.52 8.56 7.17
N PHE A 106 -10.67 8.61 8.18
CA PHE A 106 -11.13 8.73 9.57
C PHE A 106 -11.58 10.17 9.83
N THR A 107 -12.68 10.31 10.52
CA THR A 107 -13.09 11.61 11.06
C THR A 107 -12.22 12.00 12.25
N GLU A 108 -12.27 13.25 12.66
CA GLU A 108 -11.58 13.70 13.87
C GLU A 108 -11.97 12.89 15.11
N LYS A 109 -13.28 12.62 15.29
CA LYS A 109 -13.78 11.75 16.36
C LYS A 109 -13.22 10.33 16.29
N ASP A 110 -13.05 9.78 15.08
CA ASP A 110 -12.41 8.48 14.90
C ASP A 110 -10.94 8.52 15.32
N LEU A 111 -10.20 9.56 14.91
CA LEU A 111 -8.79 9.74 15.28
C LEU A 111 -8.63 9.92 16.79
N GLN A 112 -9.47 10.73 17.42
CA GLN A 112 -9.51 10.86 18.88
C GLN A 112 -9.76 9.49 19.55
N LYS A 113 -10.67 8.67 19.01
CA LYS A 113 -10.95 7.33 19.52
C LYS A 113 -9.78 6.37 19.30
N ILE A 114 -9.11 6.45 18.15
CA ILE A 114 -7.93 5.64 17.81
C ILE A 114 -6.77 5.95 18.75
N PHE A 115 -6.44 7.22 18.94
CA PHE A 115 -5.27 7.64 19.70
C PHE A 115 -5.57 7.98 21.17
N ASN A 116 -6.81 7.70 21.64
CA ASN A 116 -7.15 7.84 23.05
C ASN A 116 -6.27 6.91 23.90
N HIS A 117 -5.63 7.47 24.93
CA HIS A 117 -4.73 6.72 25.82
C HIS A 117 -5.38 5.49 26.45
N LYS A 118 -6.69 5.56 26.79
CA LYS A 118 -7.45 4.43 27.36
C LYS A 118 -7.65 3.27 26.39
N ASN A 119 -7.58 3.52 25.07
CA ASN A 119 -7.71 2.50 24.04
C ASN A 119 -6.35 2.07 23.48
N TYR A 120 -5.50 3.04 23.17
CA TYR A 120 -4.27 2.84 22.40
C TYR A 120 -3.20 2.14 23.21
N LEU A 121 -2.86 2.67 24.38
CA LEU A 121 -1.81 2.11 25.22
C LEU A 121 -2.16 0.70 25.75
N PRO A 122 -3.35 0.44 26.32
CA PRO A 122 -3.70 -0.91 26.76
C PRO A 122 -3.73 -1.94 25.63
N ALA A 123 -4.15 -1.55 24.42
CA ALA A 123 -4.14 -2.45 23.27
C ALA A 123 -2.73 -2.93 22.88
N ILE A 124 -1.71 -2.12 23.16
CA ILE A 124 -0.33 -2.39 22.78
C ILE A 124 0.45 -3.02 23.94
N PHE A 125 0.33 -2.48 25.15
CA PHE A 125 1.19 -2.82 26.27
C PHE A 125 0.59 -3.80 27.26
N GLU A 126 -0.72 -3.86 27.39
CA GLU A 126 -1.42 -4.73 28.37
C GLU A 126 -1.93 -6.04 27.74
N ASN A 127 -2.21 -6.03 26.43
CA ASN A 127 -2.81 -7.19 25.78
C ASN A 127 -1.75 -8.17 25.26
N THR A 128 -1.34 -9.09 26.12
CA THR A 128 -0.32 -10.11 25.83
C THR A 128 -0.73 -11.11 24.74
N THR A 129 -2.03 -11.27 24.49
CA THR A 129 -2.55 -12.21 23.48
C THR A 129 -2.22 -11.77 22.05
N TYR A 130 -2.01 -10.48 21.81
CA TYR A 130 -1.92 -9.92 20.45
C TYR A 130 -0.58 -9.27 20.12
N SER A 131 0.25 -8.94 21.10
CA SER A 131 1.58 -8.41 20.85
C SER A 131 2.61 -9.21 21.63
N SER A 132 3.53 -9.88 20.93
CA SER A 132 4.78 -10.28 21.58
C SER A 132 5.45 -9.03 22.13
N HIS A 133 6.23 -9.18 23.20
CA HIS A 133 6.92 -8.05 23.84
C HIS A 133 7.72 -7.21 22.82
N SER A 134 8.36 -7.86 21.86
CA SER A 134 9.12 -7.26 20.77
C SER A 134 8.30 -6.38 19.83
N MET A 135 7.00 -6.62 19.64
CA MET A 135 6.15 -5.88 18.68
C MET A 135 5.51 -4.61 19.26
N ARG A 136 5.71 -4.33 20.56
CA ARG A 136 5.04 -3.19 21.22
C ARG A 136 5.46 -1.84 20.66
N LEU A 137 6.74 -1.61 20.50
CA LEU A 137 7.25 -0.34 19.98
C LEU A 137 6.90 -0.10 18.51
N PRO A 138 7.01 -1.09 17.59
CA PRO A 138 6.43 -0.97 16.26
C PRO A 138 4.93 -0.61 16.25
N TYR A 139 4.12 -1.28 17.05
CA TYR A 139 2.68 -1.00 17.12
C TYR A 139 2.36 0.37 17.73
N TYR A 140 3.23 0.88 18.60
CA TYR A 140 3.10 2.20 19.19
C TYR A 140 3.52 3.30 18.21
N PHE A 141 4.73 3.25 17.65
CA PHE A 141 5.25 4.34 16.84
C PHE A 141 4.68 4.40 15.41
N ILE A 142 4.42 3.25 14.77
CA ILE A 142 4.06 3.24 13.35
C ILE A 142 2.73 3.97 13.05
N PRO A 143 1.63 3.78 13.80
CA PRO A 143 0.42 4.57 13.60
C PRO A 143 0.59 6.07 13.88
N LEU A 144 1.40 6.42 14.90
CA LEU A 144 1.73 7.81 15.21
C LEU A 144 2.55 8.47 14.09
N LEU A 145 3.56 7.77 13.58
CA LEU A 145 4.31 8.24 12.41
C LEU A 145 3.40 8.43 11.19
N ALA A 146 2.46 7.51 10.98
CA ALA A 146 1.55 7.61 9.85
C ALA A 146 0.64 8.85 9.89
N ILE A 147 0.13 9.23 11.07
CA ILE A 147 -0.75 10.41 11.19
C ILE A 147 0.03 11.73 11.08
N PHE A 148 1.28 11.77 11.55
CA PHE A 148 2.11 12.97 11.48
C PHE A 148 2.84 13.15 10.13
N THR A 149 3.01 12.09 9.34
CA THR A 149 3.78 12.15 8.09
C THR A 149 2.97 11.88 6.83
N GLY A 150 1.81 11.23 6.95
CA GLY A 150 1.05 10.75 5.80
C GLY A 150 1.76 9.66 4.97
N CYS A 151 2.88 9.11 5.44
CA CYS A 151 3.64 8.08 4.74
C CYS A 151 2.86 6.78 4.55
N ARG A 152 3.24 5.99 3.55
CA ARG A 152 2.69 4.65 3.37
C ARG A 152 3.17 3.73 4.49
N LEU A 153 2.33 2.77 4.88
CA LEU A 153 2.66 1.84 5.97
C LEU A 153 4.00 1.13 5.74
N GLU A 154 4.27 0.67 4.53
CA GLU A 154 5.54 0.00 4.21
C GLU A 154 6.73 0.95 4.29
N GLU A 155 6.62 2.18 3.81
CA GLU A 155 7.68 3.19 3.94
C GLU A 155 8.10 3.37 5.40
N ILE A 156 7.14 3.43 6.32
CA ILE A 156 7.42 3.53 7.76
C ILE A 156 8.04 2.24 8.29
N CYS A 157 7.52 1.07 7.91
CA CYS A 157 8.04 -0.22 8.37
C CYS A 157 9.47 -0.50 7.90
N MET A 158 9.86 0.04 6.74
CA MET A 158 11.19 -0.11 6.15
C MET A 158 12.21 0.94 6.61
N MET A 159 11.80 1.90 7.43
CA MET A 159 12.62 3.01 7.90
C MET A 159 13.95 2.53 8.48
N ARG A 160 15.06 3.08 7.98
CA ARG A 160 16.41 2.77 8.49
C ARG A 160 16.89 3.85 9.45
N THR A 161 17.74 3.46 10.38
CA THR A 161 18.30 4.40 11.36
C THR A 161 19.17 5.49 10.71
N LYS A 162 19.83 5.17 9.58
CA LYS A 162 20.64 6.12 8.80
C LYS A 162 19.80 7.19 8.07
N ASP A 163 18.53 6.90 7.79
CA ASP A 163 17.63 7.77 7.05
C ASP A 163 16.98 8.83 7.95
N ILE A 164 17.17 8.73 9.26
CA ILE A 164 16.72 9.73 10.23
C ILE A 164 17.87 10.68 10.52
N VAL A 165 17.83 11.83 9.88
CA VAL A 165 18.92 12.82 9.92
C VAL A 165 18.43 14.16 10.41
N ARG A 166 19.37 15.01 10.87
CA ARG A 166 19.09 16.40 11.23
C ARG A 166 19.68 17.32 10.19
N VAL A 167 18.83 18.13 9.57
CA VAL A 167 19.25 19.15 8.59
C VAL A 167 18.84 20.51 9.16
N LYS A 168 19.81 21.42 9.29
CA LYS A 168 19.62 22.64 10.07
C LYS A 168 19.10 22.26 11.47
N ASN A 169 17.98 22.70 11.92
CA ASN A 169 17.41 22.31 13.23
C ASN A 169 16.22 21.35 13.14
N ILE A 170 15.97 20.75 11.98
CA ILE A 170 14.80 19.92 11.72
C ILE A 170 15.23 18.46 11.59
N TRP A 171 14.54 17.55 12.27
CA TRP A 171 14.67 16.13 12.05
C TRP A 171 13.89 15.72 10.83
N ILE A 172 14.50 14.91 9.96
CA ILE A 172 13.97 14.52 8.65
C ILE A 172 14.05 13.01 8.52
N TYR A 173 13.00 12.42 7.98
CA TYR A 173 13.03 11.08 7.41
C TYR A 173 13.26 11.16 5.90
N ARG A 174 14.40 10.66 5.45
CA ARG A 174 14.76 10.54 4.04
C ARG A 174 14.23 9.25 3.45
N ILE A 175 13.29 9.36 2.51
CA ILE A 175 12.81 8.21 1.74
C ILE A 175 13.61 8.17 0.45
N ARG A 176 14.42 7.12 0.28
CA ARG A 176 15.26 6.91 -0.90
C ARG A 176 15.08 5.50 -1.44
N GLU A 177 15.25 5.34 -2.75
CA GLU A 177 15.41 4.05 -3.39
C GLU A 177 16.90 3.70 -3.31
N GLU A 178 17.26 2.71 -2.53
CA GLU A 178 18.60 2.17 -2.50
C GLU A 178 18.59 0.76 -3.07
N GLY A 179 19.35 0.55 -4.13
CA GLY A 179 19.53 -0.71 -4.83
C GLY A 179 20.67 -0.63 -5.82
N GLN A 180 21.90 -0.39 -5.31
CA GLN A 180 23.13 -0.78 -6.02
C GLN A 180 24.10 -1.32 -5.00
N TYR A 181 24.60 -2.54 -5.26
CA TYR A 181 25.63 -3.25 -4.48
C TYR A 181 25.18 -3.93 -3.17
N GLY A 182 24.36 -5.00 -3.26
CA GLY A 182 24.28 -6.04 -2.22
C GLY A 182 23.54 -5.70 -0.93
N GLU A 183 23.00 -4.49 -0.78
CA GLU A 183 22.16 -4.12 0.33
C GLU A 183 20.69 -4.51 0.07
N GLU A 184 19.94 -4.85 1.13
CA GLU A 184 18.49 -5.11 0.99
C GLU A 184 17.81 -3.92 0.30
N GLU A 185 17.26 -4.15 -0.90
CA GLU A 185 16.54 -3.14 -1.68
C GLU A 185 15.38 -2.54 -0.88
N THR A 186 15.45 -1.27 -0.56
CA THR A 186 14.27 -0.50 -0.16
C THR A 186 13.47 -0.20 -1.43
N ARG A 187 12.46 -1.01 -1.72
CA ARG A 187 11.59 -0.79 -2.89
C ARG A 187 10.64 0.38 -2.65
N VAL A 188 10.98 1.54 -3.16
CA VAL A 188 9.97 2.59 -3.37
C VAL A 188 9.13 2.25 -4.61
N LYS A 189 7.84 2.46 -4.50
CA LYS A 189 6.86 2.06 -5.52
C LYS A 189 7.04 2.79 -6.86
N ASN A 190 7.64 3.97 -6.86
CA ASN A 190 7.88 4.86 -8.01
C ASN A 190 9.08 5.76 -7.75
N PRO A 191 9.83 6.23 -8.78
CA PRO A 191 10.91 7.22 -8.65
C PRO A 191 10.49 8.52 -7.94
N TYR A 192 9.20 8.89 -8.00
CA TYR A 192 8.62 10.05 -7.31
C TYR A 192 8.41 9.82 -5.80
N SER A 193 8.69 8.62 -5.30
CA SER A 193 8.55 8.31 -3.87
C SER A 193 9.71 8.83 -3.04
N GLU A 194 10.85 9.16 -3.67
CA GLU A 194 12.01 9.75 -2.99
C GLU A 194 11.69 11.17 -2.53
N ARG A 195 11.82 11.39 -1.25
CA ARG A 195 11.50 12.67 -0.61
C ARG A 195 12.02 12.77 0.80
N ASP A 196 12.15 14.00 1.29
CA ASP A 196 12.50 14.33 2.66
C ASP A 196 11.24 14.74 3.42
N ILE A 197 10.92 14.00 4.49
CA ILE A 197 9.72 14.23 5.32
C ILE A 197 10.17 14.81 6.65
N PRO A 198 9.74 16.03 7.03
CA PRO A 198 10.02 16.57 8.34
C PRO A 198 9.31 15.75 9.42
N ILE A 199 10.02 15.51 10.52
CA ILE A 199 9.49 14.80 11.69
C ILE A 199 8.96 15.84 12.66
N HIS A 200 7.65 15.82 12.87
CA HIS A 200 6.95 16.79 13.71
C HIS A 200 7.54 16.84 15.14
N SER A 201 7.60 18.04 15.74
CA SER A 201 8.18 18.28 17.08
C SER A 201 7.56 17.39 18.16
N VAL A 202 6.27 17.12 18.11
CA VAL A 202 5.59 16.19 19.04
C VAL A 202 6.23 14.79 19.02
N LEU A 203 6.57 14.27 17.85
CA LEU A 203 7.26 12.96 17.74
C LEU A 203 8.67 13.02 18.33
N VAL A 204 9.35 14.16 18.17
CA VAL A 204 10.74 14.34 18.62
C VAL A 204 10.80 14.57 20.13
N GLU A 205 10.06 15.56 20.62
CA GLU A 205 10.21 16.12 21.96
C GLU A 205 9.33 15.40 22.98
N ILE A 206 8.07 15.12 22.63
CA ILE A 206 7.10 14.55 23.55
C ILE A 206 7.12 13.02 23.51
N LEU A 207 7.01 12.44 22.32
CA LEU A 207 6.91 10.98 22.15
C LEU A 207 8.26 10.27 22.12
N GLY A 208 9.38 11.01 22.03
CA GLY A 208 10.73 10.48 22.13
C GLY A 208 11.17 9.59 20.96
N PHE A 209 10.54 9.73 19.80
CA PHE A 209 10.84 8.88 18.63
C PHE A 209 12.31 8.94 18.21
N VAL A 210 12.91 10.14 18.17
CA VAL A 210 14.32 10.29 17.81
C VAL A 210 15.26 9.66 18.86
N ARG A 211 14.90 9.72 20.14
CA ARG A 211 15.64 9.00 21.19
C ARG A 211 15.60 7.49 20.98
N TYR A 212 14.42 6.97 20.62
CA TYR A 212 14.26 5.56 20.26
C TYR A 212 15.14 5.20 19.07
N VAL A 213 15.11 5.96 17.97
CA VAL A 213 15.96 5.72 16.79
C VAL A 213 17.46 5.71 17.15
N LYS A 214 17.92 6.68 17.95
CA LYS A 214 19.32 6.75 18.40
C LYS A 214 19.69 5.51 19.23
N HIS A 215 18.80 5.04 20.08
CA HIS A 215 19.01 3.83 20.88
C HIS A 215 19.14 2.59 19.98
N ILE A 216 18.23 2.40 19.01
CA ILE A 216 18.28 1.30 18.07
C ILE A 216 19.56 1.32 17.23
N LYS A 217 19.98 2.51 16.77
CA LYS A 217 21.26 2.69 16.07
C LYS A 217 22.46 2.32 16.94
N LYS A 218 22.45 2.69 18.24
CA LYS A 218 23.52 2.33 19.19
C LYS A 218 23.61 0.82 19.42
N LEU A 219 22.48 0.11 19.33
CA LEU A 219 22.43 -1.36 19.41
C LEU A 219 22.90 -2.05 18.12
N GLY A 220 23.30 -1.30 17.08
CA GLY A 220 23.80 -1.84 15.82
C GLY A 220 22.72 -2.25 14.80
N HIS A 221 21.45 -1.94 15.06
CA HIS A 221 20.40 -2.27 14.13
C HIS A 221 20.30 -1.25 12.99
N GLU A 222 20.22 -1.71 11.77
CA GLU A 222 20.05 -0.87 10.59
C GLU A 222 18.62 -0.34 10.47
N ARG A 223 17.61 -1.18 10.75
CA ARG A 223 16.19 -0.80 10.66
C ARG A 223 15.68 -0.31 12.01
N VAL A 224 14.91 0.80 11.97
CA VAL A 224 14.28 1.37 13.17
C VAL A 224 13.36 0.35 13.84
N PHE A 225 12.57 -0.37 13.04
CA PHE A 225 11.65 -1.42 13.49
C PHE A 225 12.22 -2.79 13.10
N HIS A 226 13.38 -3.13 13.68
CA HIS A 226 14.11 -4.37 13.38
C HIS A 226 13.34 -5.63 13.78
N GLU A 227 12.39 -5.52 14.70
CA GLU A 227 11.55 -6.61 15.18
C GLU A 227 10.50 -7.06 14.15
N LEU A 228 10.22 -6.25 13.14
CA LEU A 228 9.23 -6.59 12.13
C LEU A 228 9.74 -7.73 11.23
N PRO A 229 9.06 -8.87 11.20
CA PRO A 229 9.46 -9.97 10.33
C PRO A 229 9.16 -9.64 8.88
N LYS A 230 10.11 -9.96 7.99
CA LYS A 230 9.91 -9.92 6.54
C LYS A 230 8.94 -11.03 6.13
N SER A 231 7.91 -10.69 5.39
CA SER A 231 6.91 -11.65 4.89
C SER A 231 6.76 -11.53 3.38
N GLY A 232 7.47 -12.39 2.65
CA GLY A 232 7.78 -12.16 1.24
C GLY A 232 8.72 -10.95 1.14
N ASN A 233 8.35 -9.95 0.34
CA ASN A 233 9.15 -8.74 0.15
C ASN A 233 8.61 -7.52 0.94
N VAL A 234 7.88 -7.72 2.05
CA VAL A 234 7.28 -6.62 2.83
C VAL A 234 7.34 -6.86 4.33
N TYR A 235 7.35 -5.77 5.12
CA TYR A 235 7.39 -5.76 6.58
C TYR A 235 6.05 -5.40 7.24
N HIS A 236 5.14 -4.75 6.51
CA HIS A 236 3.92 -4.17 7.08
C HIS A 236 2.84 -5.19 7.51
N LYS A 237 2.95 -6.48 7.18
CA LYS A 237 1.83 -7.42 7.33
C LYS A 237 1.35 -7.57 8.77
N ASN A 238 2.27 -7.65 9.74
CA ASN A 238 1.88 -7.82 11.15
C ASN A 238 1.25 -6.54 11.70
N VAL A 239 1.82 -5.37 11.40
CA VAL A 239 1.27 -4.08 11.80
C VAL A 239 -0.13 -3.86 11.19
N GLY A 240 -0.26 -4.13 9.88
CA GLY A 240 -1.54 -4.03 9.19
C GLY A 240 -2.61 -4.96 9.77
N ARG A 241 -2.24 -6.21 10.11
CA ARG A 241 -3.16 -7.16 10.74
C ARG A 241 -3.54 -6.72 12.15
N PHE A 242 -2.57 -6.30 12.97
CA PHE A 242 -2.84 -5.78 14.31
C PHE A 242 -3.82 -4.61 14.24
N PHE A 243 -3.50 -3.59 13.46
CA PHE A 243 -4.31 -2.38 13.38
C PHE A 243 -5.70 -2.64 12.77
N ASN A 244 -5.75 -3.31 11.60
CA ASN A 244 -7.00 -3.47 10.85
C ASN A 244 -7.94 -4.53 11.45
N ASP A 245 -7.39 -5.68 11.86
CA ASP A 245 -8.20 -6.86 12.15
C ASP A 245 -8.44 -7.06 13.64
N ARG A 246 -7.64 -6.40 14.49
CA ARG A 246 -7.75 -6.48 15.94
C ARG A 246 -8.12 -5.15 16.55
N TYR A 247 -7.26 -4.13 16.39
CA TYR A 247 -7.42 -2.86 17.09
C TYR A 247 -8.66 -2.08 16.65
N LEU A 248 -8.84 -1.83 15.34
CA LEU A 248 -10.04 -1.12 14.83
C LEU A 248 -11.35 -1.85 15.15
N LYS A 249 -11.33 -3.19 15.17
CA LYS A 249 -12.50 -3.98 15.60
C LYS A 249 -12.79 -3.79 17.09
N LYS A 250 -11.74 -3.89 17.92
CA LYS A 250 -11.87 -3.71 19.39
C LYS A 250 -12.50 -2.38 19.76
N ILE A 251 -12.12 -1.32 19.06
CA ILE A 251 -12.67 0.03 19.32
C ILE A 251 -13.94 0.34 18.50
N GLY A 252 -14.54 -0.63 17.80
CA GLY A 252 -15.81 -0.49 17.09
C GLY A 252 -15.76 0.44 15.88
N LEU A 253 -14.60 0.62 15.24
CA LEU A 253 -14.47 1.39 14.00
C LEU A 253 -14.47 0.51 12.74
N LYS A 254 -14.41 -0.80 12.89
CA LYS A 254 -14.50 -1.77 11.78
C LYS A 254 -15.66 -2.73 12.03
N ASP A 255 -16.86 -2.26 11.73
CA ASP A 255 -18.15 -2.94 11.92
C ASP A 255 -18.64 -3.73 10.69
N GLY A 256 -17.87 -3.73 9.61
CA GLY A 256 -18.25 -4.36 8.33
C GLY A 256 -18.98 -3.41 7.36
N VAL A 257 -19.46 -2.28 7.81
CA VAL A 257 -20.14 -1.25 6.98
C VAL A 257 -19.10 -0.27 6.42
N ARG A 258 -18.25 0.28 7.28
CA ARG A 258 -17.22 1.24 6.92
C ARG A 258 -16.00 0.57 6.33
N LYS A 259 -15.47 1.12 5.22
CA LYS A 259 -14.28 0.62 4.53
C LYS A 259 -13.00 1.31 5.03
N VAL A 260 -12.76 1.26 6.34
CA VAL A 260 -11.59 1.86 6.98
C VAL A 260 -10.45 0.85 7.20
N SER A 261 -9.22 1.34 7.18
CA SER A 261 -8.01 0.54 7.39
C SER A 261 -6.85 1.45 7.80
N PHE A 262 -5.68 0.90 8.09
CA PHE A 262 -4.47 1.69 8.33
C PHE A 262 -4.24 2.75 7.24
N HIS A 263 -4.47 2.41 5.98
CA HIS A 263 -4.33 3.36 4.87
C HIS A 263 -5.30 4.56 4.95
N SER A 264 -6.38 4.43 5.69
CA SER A 264 -7.32 5.53 5.96
C SER A 264 -6.68 6.66 6.77
N ILE A 265 -5.64 6.38 7.59
CA ILE A 265 -4.87 7.42 8.29
C ILE A 265 -4.27 8.39 7.26
N ARG A 266 -3.63 7.85 6.22
CA ARG A 266 -3.04 8.67 5.15
C ARG A 266 -4.09 9.50 4.39
N HIS A 267 -5.27 8.92 4.11
CA HIS A 267 -6.38 9.68 3.52
C HIS A 267 -6.89 10.77 4.46
N SER A 268 -6.88 10.53 5.78
CA SER A 268 -7.25 11.56 6.77
C SER A 268 -6.27 12.72 6.79
N VAL A 269 -4.96 12.44 6.70
CA VAL A 269 -3.92 13.48 6.57
C VAL A 269 -4.15 14.31 5.30
N GLU A 270 -4.36 13.66 4.15
CA GLU A 270 -4.67 14.33 2.88
C GLU A 270 -5.91 15.24 3.01
N THR A 271 -7.00 14.70 3.55
CA THR A 271 -8.24 15.45 3.75
C THR A 271 -8.04 16.63 4.70
N HIS A 272 -7.32 16.43 5.80
CA HIS A 272 -7.04 17.49 6.77
C HIS A 272 -6.23 18.62 6.15
N LEU A 273 -5.12 18.31 5.50
CA LEU A 273 -4.28 19.30 4.83
C LEU A 273 -5.02 20.06 3.72
N THR A 274 -5.87 19.34 2.96
CA THR A 274 -6.73 19.96 1.94
C THR A 274 -7.74 20.94 2.58
N ASN A 275 -8.35 20.57 3.69
CA ASN A 275 -9.30 21.43 4.40
C ASN A 275 -8.63 22.65 5.04
N GLN A 276 -7.33 22.56 5.34
CA GLN A 276 -6.49 23.69 5.78
C GLN A 276 -5.95 24.53 4.62
N ASN A 277 -6.43 24.31 3.40
CA ASN A 277 -5.98 25.01 2.18
C ASN A 277 -4.48 24.88 1.91
N VAL A 278 -3.83 23.82 2.36
CA VAL A 278 -2.43 23.54 2.02
C VAL A 278 -2.33 23.27 0.52
N ASN A 279 -1.34 23.88 -0.14
CA ASN A 279 -1.15 23.70 -1.57
C ASN A 279 -1.10 22.21 -1.95
N PRO A 280 -1.94 21.75 -2.90
CA PRO A 280 -2.00 20.34 -3.31
C PRO A 280 -0.64 19.73 -3.70
N ARG A 281 0.28 20.54 -4.23
CA ARG A 281 1.64 20.09 -4.57
C ARG A 281 2.44 19.64 -3.35
N PHE A 282 2.29 20.32 -2.22
CA PHE A 282 2.94 19.92 -0.97
C PHE A 282 2.32 18.65 -0.41
N ILE A 283 1.00 18.50 -0.51
CA ILE A 283 0.30 17.28 -0.11
C ILE A 283 0.77 16.09 -0.97
N ASP A 284 0.84 16.25 -2.28
CA ASP A 284 1.34 15.23 -3.21
C ASP A 284 2.80 14.87 -2.90
N PHE A 285 3.64 15.87 -2.60
CA PHE A 285 5.03 15.65 -2.21
C PHE A 285 5.13 14.83 -0.92
N LEU A 286 4.49 15.28 0.17
CA LEU A 286 4.47 14.56 1.44
C LEU A 286 4.00 13.12 1.28
N GLN A 287 3.04 12.91 0.41
CA GLN A 287 2.48 11.58 0.16
C GLN A 287 3.25 10.78 -0.91
N GLY A 288 4.19 11.38 -1.64
CA GLY A 288 4.90 10.69 -2.73
C GLY A 288 3.94 10.20 -3.81
N HIS A 289 3.03 11.10 -4.25
CA HIS A 289 2.20 10.91 -5.41
C HIS A 289 2.92 11.42 -6.66
N SER A 290 2.76 10.72 -7.79
CA SER A 290 3.22 11.22 -9.08
C SER A 290 2.42 12.45 -9.47
N GLN A 291 3.10 13.55 -9.74
CA GLN A 291 2.44 14.76 -10.23
C GLN A 291 2.09 14.62 -11.70
N LYS A 292 0.88 15.00 -12.04
CA LYS A 292 0.43 15.07 -13.43
C LYS A 292 1.02 16.31 -14.09
N GLY A 293 1.87 16.13 -15.10
CA GLY A 293 2.43 17.20 -15.92
C GLY A 293 3.97 17.20 -15.97
N ILE A 294 4.50 17.66 -17.11
CA ILE A 294 5.94 17.63 -17.45
C ILE A 294 6.79 18.51 -16.49
N GLY A 295 6.20 19.53 -15.87
CA GLY A 295 6.89 20.44 -14.94
C GLY A 295 6.94 19.97 -13.48
N GLY A 296 6.11 18.99 -13.07
CA GLY A 296 5.94 18.65 -11.66
C GLY A 296 7.14 17.96 -11.02
N SER A 297 7.87 17.14 -11.76
CA SER A 297 8.97 16.33 -11.24
C SER A 297 10.29 17.09 -11.04
N VAL A 298 10.52 18.14 -11.82
CA VAL A 298 11.78 18.91 -11.79
C VAL A 298 11.79 19.93 -10.64
N TYR A 299 10.65 20.56 -10.38
CA TYR A 299 10.54 21.63 -9.37
C TYR A 299 10.47 21.12 -7.91
N MET A 300 10.13 19.84 -7.70
CA MET A 300 9.91 19.31 -6.35
C MET A 300 11.16 18.73 -5.67
N LYS A 301 12.25 18.53 -6.41
CA LYS A 301 13.53 18.08 -5.84
C LYS A 301 14.19 19.09 -4.88
N GLY A 302 13.69 20.32 -4.82
CA GLY A 302 14.25 21.41 -4.04
C GLY A 302 13.36 21.97 -2.92
N ILE A 303 12.22 21.32 -2.58
CA ILE A 303 11.42 21.80 -1.45
C ILE A 303 12.21 21.68 -0.17
N GLN A 304 12.45 22.83 0.47
CA GLN A 304 13.13 22.88 1.75
C GLN A 304 12.21 22.30 2.83
N PRO A 305 12.72 21.45 3.74
CA PRO A 305 11.92 20.85 4.82
C PRO A 305 11.19 21.87 5.69
N GLU A 306 11.74 23.07 5.81
CA GLU A 306 11.15 24.17 6.57
C GLU A 306 9.78 24.63 6.03
N VAL A 307 9.54 24.46 4.73
CA VAL A 307 8.28 24.84 4.06
C VAL A 307 7.18 23.80 4.33
N LEU A 308 7.55 22.62 4.81
CA LEU A 308 6.64 21.50 5.07
C LEU A 308 6.28 21.34 6.54
N LEU A 309 6.82 22.18 7.42
CA LEU A 309 6.49 22.26 8.85
C LEU A 309 5.33 23.20 9.08
#